data_d3872a0641455fead3fdaa35182924b9
#
_entry.id   d3872a0641455fead3fdaa35182924b9
#
_cell.length_a   1.000
_cell.length_b   1.000
_cell.length_c   1.000
_cell.angle_alpha   90.00
_cell.angle_beta   90.00
_cell.angle_gamma   90.00
#
_symmetry.space_group_name_H-M   'P 1'
#
loop_
_entity.id
_entity.type
_entity.pdbx_description
1 polymer ?
#
loop_
_entity_poly.entity_id
_entity_poly.type
_entity_poly.pdbx_seq_one_letter_code
_entity_poly.pdbx_strand_id
1 'polypeptide(L)'
;MAKILMKVDGACYPNPGNMAIGIVIYKDGELFKKISEAIGYGTNNIAEYKALIRGLEEVTKINPERIDVYCDSQLVVKQLNKIYKVKDKGIIPLFNRVEEIVQTISGKIYFIWDRRDNNFVADGLAKRALAEEEIEKRGKAAKELKVERKDDCFLVTSSKSGKPYKVDINIPQCECIDFLRRAKKLKLECKHIMAVRTFLQEVERKRETKNRPKMKVLVLSKMVTPQLWEKVFDELNKKAKLDIEFIIPETDERENIKKYLKVVEVVIGGSFSKEDLEKAKKLKLIQIPFAGVDKLDFSLYKNYPNIFICNIHANKNAVAEHAFALILALAKNIVFNDRDLRLGRWHGFSVKEPTVQLQGKSLGIVGLGSIGWEIAKIGHALGMKVSALKRKIEEKDLKKKNILEFLGKKEDLEKVINESDFIVVVVPLTKETSGLIGKKELMLMKGKYLINIARGAVIDEEALFKSLKEHHLAGAAIDTWYQYPSLEQREVLPSKYDFDKLENVVMSPHTAGYTDRALEENIKSVFDNIVKIYYGEEPESRIDPELEY
;
A
#
# COMPACT_ATOMS: atom_id res chain seq x y z
N MET A 1 -24.71 -30.95 5.12
CA MET A 1 -24.59 -29.98 4.03
C MET A 1 -25.07 -28.62 4.55
N ALA A 2 -24.39 -27.51 4.17
CA ALA A 2 -24.61 -26.20 4.81
C ALA A 2 -25.91 -25.52 4.31
N LYS A 3 -26.65 -24.93 5.24
CA LYS A 3 -27.80 -24.06 4.96
C LYS A 3 -27.38 -22.60 5.17
N ILE A 4 -27.55 -21.78 4.14
CA ILE A 4 -27.20 -20.37 4.16
C ILE A 4 -28.44 -19.50 4.25
N LEU A 5 -28.40 -18.52 5.15
CA LEU A 5 -29.32 -17.38 5.15
C LEU A 5 -28.51 -16.13 4.85
N MET A 6 -28.85 -15.42 3.78
CA MET A 6 -28.18 -14.20 3.35
C MET A 6 -29.15 -13.02 3.33
N LYS A 7 -28.78 -11.91 3.96
CA LYS A 7 -29.52 -10.65 3.91
C LYS A 7 -28.70 -9.62 3.18
N VAL A 8 -29.29 -8.93 2.22
CA VAL A 8 -28.62 -7.94 1.36
C VAL A 8 -29.38 -6.63 1.33
N ASP A 9 -28.65 -5.53 1.21
CA ASP A 9 -29.18 -4.19 1.01
C ASP A 9 -28.23 -3.36 0.14
N GLY A 10 -28.81 -2.49 -0.71
CA GLY A 10 -28.09 -1.53 -1.53
C GLY A 10 -28.51 -0.11 -1.21
N ALA A 11 -27.59 0.75 -0.83
CA ALA A 11 -27.83 2.16 -0.54
C ALA A 11 -27.23 3.07 -1.62
N CYS A 12 -27.98 4.11 -2.00
CA CYS A 12 -27.49 5.16 -2.91
C CYS A 12 -27.91 6.54 -2.41
N TYR A 13 -26.97 7.48 -2.33
CA TYR A 13 -27.30 8.84 -1.93
C TYR A 13 -26.40 9.92 -2.55
N PRO A 14 -26.99 11.00 -3.16
CA PRO A 14 -28.39 11.07 -3.60
C PRO A 14 -28.70 9.95 -4.61
N ASN A 15 -29.94 9.80 -5.05
CA ASN A 15 -30.28 8.80 -6.07
C ASN A 15 -30.64 9.49 -7.41
N PRO A 16 -29.82 9.38 -8.48
CA PRO A 16 -28.52 8.68 -8.54
C PRO A 16 -27.41 9.37 -7.76
N GLY A 17 -26.42 8.58 -7.28
CA GLY A 17 -25.32 9.09 -6.46
C GLY A 17 -24.30 8.01 -6.07
N ASN A 18 -23.55 8.27 -4.99
CA ASN A 18 -22.64 7.27 -4.44
C ASN A 18 -23.45 6.08 -3.93
N MET A 19 -22.96 4.88 -4.22
CA MET A 19 -23.59 3.62 -3.84
C MET A 19 -22.73 2.87 -2.84
N ALA A 20 -23.41 2.14 -1.94
CA ALA A 20 -22.78 1.19 -1.05
C ALA A 20 -23.67 -0.05 -0.87
N ILE A 21 -23.07 -1.15 -0.46
CA ILE A 21 -23.73 -2.42 -0.19
C ILE A 21 -23.51 -2.88 1.24
N GLY A 22 -24.53 -3.53 1.79
CA GLY A 22 -24.48 -4.22 3.06
C GLY A 22 -24.97 -5.66 2.91
N ILE A 23 -24.19 -6.63 3.40
CA ILE A 23 -24.51 -8.04 3.29
C ILE A 23 -24.21 -8.73 4.61
N VAL A 24 -25.12 -9.60 5.04
CA VAL A 24 -24.93 -10.47 6.20
C VAL A 24 -25.22 -11.90 5.78
N ILE A 25 -24.30 -12.80 6.06
CA ILE A 25 -24.38 -14.21 5.73
C ILE A 25 -24.34 -15.02 7.02
N TYR A 26 -25.32 -15.87 7.22
CA TYR A 26 -25.35 -16.88 8.28
C TYR A 26 -25.21 -18.27 7.66
N LYS A 27 -24.40 -19.11 8.30
CA LYS A 27 -24.22 -20.51 7.93
C LYS A 27 -24.71 -21.37 9.08
N ASP A 28 -25.68 -22.24 8.82
CA ASP A 28 -26.27 -23.14 9.82
C ASP A 28 -26.78 -22.42 11.10
N GLY A 29 -27.29 -21.18 10.91
CA GLY A 29 -27.78 -20.31 11.98
C GLY A 29 -26.74 -19.41 12.65
N GLU A 30 -25.47 -19.64 12.43
CA GLU A 30 -24.38 -18.82 12.99
C GLU A 30 -23.90 -17.74 12.00
N LEU A 31 -23.46 -16.60 12.54
CA LEU A 31 -22.94 -15.50 11.74
C LEU A 31 -21.63 -15.93 11.06
N PHE A 32 -21.67 -16.04 9.73
CA PHE A 32 -20.52 -16.41 8.93
C PHE A 32 -19.73 -15.19 8.41
N LYS A 33 -20.43 -14.18 7.87
CA LYS A 33 -19.76 -13.01 7.27
C LYS A 33 -20.64 -11.76 7.28
N LYS A 34 -20.00 -10.60 7.45
CA LYS A 34 -20.58 -9.26 7.19
C LYS A 34 -19.76 -8.55 6.13
N ILE A 35 -20.42 -7.86 5.19
CA ILE A 35 -19.77 -7.06 4.13
C ILE A 35 -20.40 -5.68 4.16
N SER A 36 -19.53 -4.65 4.12
CA SER A 36 -19.90 -3.23 4.09
C SER A 36 -18.93 -2.56 3.11
N GLU A 37 -19.38 -2.23 1.91
CA GLU A 37 -18.50 -1.75 0.83
C GLU A 37 -19.14 -0.58 0.07
N ALA A 38 -18.33 0.48 -0.21
CA ALA A 38 -18.68 1.51 -1.19
C ALA A 38 -18.38 0.98 -2.60
N ILE A 39 -19.32 1.15 -3.54
CA ILE A 39 -19.28 0.49 -4.86
C ILE A 39 -19.43 1.46 -6.05
N GLY A 40 -19.03 2.72 -5.85
CA GLY A 40 -19.01 3.74 -6.88
C GLY A 40 -20.32 4.48 -7.07
N TYR A 41 -20.61 4.94 -8.28
CA TYR A 41 -21.73 5.83 -8.60
C TYR A 41 -22.82 5.10 -9.38
N GLY A 42 -24.12 5.35 -9.06
CA GLY A 42 -25.26 4.78 -9.77
C GLY A 42 -26.60 5.03 -9.10
N THR A 43 -27.51 4.04 -9.12
CA THR A 43 -28.87 4.12 -8.55
C THR A 43 -29.09 3.08 -7.46
N ASN A 44 -30.14 3.24 -6.63
CA ASN A 44 -30.51 2.24 -5.63
C ASN A 44 -30.68 0.83 -6.23
N ASN A 45 -31.39 0.71 -7.35
CA ASN A 45 -31.59 -0.60 -7.98
C ASN A 45 -30.28 -1.26 -8.41
N ILE A 46 -29.32 -0.49 -8.93
CA ILE A 46 -27.98 -0.98 -9.25
C ILE A 46 -27.26 -1.44 -7.98
N ALA A 47 -27.36 -0.70 -6.89
CA ALA A 47 -26.76 -1.07 -5.61
C ALA A 47 -27.32 -2.39 -5.07
N GLU A 48 -28.64 -2.58 -5.12
CA GLU A 48 -29.31 -3.81 -4.72
C GLU A 48 -28.82 -5.04 -5.51
N TYR A 49 -28.77 -4.93 -6.85
CA TYR A 49 -28.24 -6.02 -7.68
C TYR A 49 -26.77 -6.30 -7.40
N LYS A 50 -25.95 -5.27 -7.18
CA LYS A 50 -24.54 -5.46 -6.82
C LYS A 50 -24.38 -6.11 -5.44
N ALA A 51 -25.25 -5.80 -4.48
CA ALA A 51 -25.27 -6.47 -3.19
C ALA A 51 -25.56 -7.97 -3.33
N LEU A 52 -26.52 -8.32 -4.17
CA LEU A 52 -26.86 -9.71 -4.47
C LEU A 52 -25.68 -10.44 -5.14
N ILE A 53 -25.11 -9.88 -6.20
CA ILE A 53 -23.96 -10.45 -6.91
C ILE A 53 -22.82 -10.71 -5.93
N ARG A 54 -22.45 -9.69 -5.15
CA ARG A 54 -21.35 -9.78 -4.20
C ARG A 54 -21.58 -10.81 -3.10
N GLY A 55 -22.83 -10.91 -2.61
CA GLY A 55 -23.21 -11.90 -1.61
C GLY A 55 -23.21 -13.33 -2.18
N LEU A 56 -23.77 -13.53 -3.36
CA LEU A 56 -23.80 -14.83 -4.03
C LEU A 56 -22.37 -15.32 -4.37
N GLU A 57 -21.47 -14.45 -4.82
CA GLU A 57 -20.05 -14.79 -5.04
C GLU A 57 -19.34 -15.28 -3.78
N GLU A 58 -19.74 -14.81 -2.59
CA GLU A 58 -19.18 -15.35 -1.34
C GLU A 58 -19.79 -16.71 -0.99
N VAL A 59 -21.06 -16.90 -1.24
CA VAL A 59 -21.77 -18.14 -0.91
C VAL A 59 -21.42 -19.29 -1.83
N THR A 60 -21.10 -19.05 -3.11
CA THR A 60 -20.64 -20.08 -4.06
C THR A 60 -19.39 -20.80 -3.56
N LYS A 61 -18.51 -20.11 -2.80
CA LYS A 61 -17.29 -20.72 -2.24
C LYS A 61 -17.56 -21.81 -1.19
N ILE A 62 -18.78 -21.87 -0.66
CA ILE A 62 -19.17 -22.78 0.44
C ILE A 62 -19.86 -24.02 -0.12
N ASN A 63 -20.35 -23.98 -1.37
CA ASN A 63 -21.19 -24.99 -2.02
C ASN A 63 -22.34 -25.50 -1.16
N PRO A 64 -23.30 -24.64 -0.78
CA PRO A 64 -24.37 -24.96 0.15
C PRO A 64 -25.50 -25.77 -0.51
N GLU A 65 -26.27 -26.50 0.30
CA GLU A 65 -27.45 -27.24 -0.16
C GLU A 65 -28.66 -26.32 -0.38
N ARG A 66 -28.77 -25.28 0.44
CA ARG A 66 -29.87 -24.32 0.39
C ARG A 66 -29.38 -22.90 0.72
N ILE A 67 -29.88 -21.94 -0.05
CA ILE A 67 -29.63 -20.50 0.17
C ILE A 67 -30.96 -19.78 0.21
N ASP A 68 -31.27 -19.15 1.34
CA ASP A 68 -32.39 -18.24 1.50
C ASP A 68 -31.85 -16.80 1.45
N VAL A 69 -32.17 -16.05 0.38
CA VAL A 69 -31.71 -14.68 0.13
C VAL A 69 -32.81 -13.71 0.44
N TYR A 70 -32.63 -12.87 1.45
CA TYR A 70 -33.58 -11.84 1.86
C TYR A 70 -33.15 -10.46 1.35
N CYS A 71 -34.07 -9.76 0.68
CA CYS A 71 -33.92 -8.41 0.15
C CYS A 71 -35.17 -7.60 0.38
N ASP A 72 -35.06 -6.32 0.73
CA ASP A 72 -36.23 -5.44 0.95
C ASP A 72 -36.74 -4.75 -0.33
N SER A 73 -36.05 -4.93 -1.45
CA SER A 73 -36.48 -4.45 -2.76
C SER A 73 -37.48 -5.40 -3.41
N GLN A 74 -38.77 -5.08 -3.33
CA GLN A 74 -39.83 -5.85 -4.01
C GLN A 74 -39.58 -6.01 -5.52
N LEU A 75 -39.08 -4.94 -6.16
CA LEU A 75 -38.81 -4.95 -7.59
C LEU A 75 -37.76 -6.01 -7.94
N VAL A 76 -36.62 -6.00 -7.24
CA VAL A 76 -35.52 -6.92 -7.48
C VAL A 76 -35.97 -8.37 -7.23
N VAL A 77 -36.60 -8.64 -6.11
CA VAL A 77 -37.11 -10.00 -5.78
C VAL A 77 -38.10 -10.52 -6.82
N LYS A 78 -39.03 -9.67 -7.26
CA LYS A 78 -40.01 -10.08 -8.31
C LYS A 78 -39.37 -10.28 -9.67
N GLN A 79 -38.28 -9.57 -9.99
CA GLN A 79 -37.49 -9.79 -11.20
C GLN A 79 -36.74 -11.12 -11.15
N LEU A 80 -36.05 -11.42 -10.05
CA LEU A 80 -35.31 -12.68 -9.86
C LEU A 80 -36.22 -13.90 -9.80
N ASN A 81 -37.44 -13.77 -9.24
CA ASN A 81 -38.46 -14.82 -9.28
C ASN A 81 -39.23 -14.88 -10.61
N LYS A 82 -38.81 -14.11 -11.65
CA LYS A 82 -39.41 -14.10 -13.01
C LYS A 82 -40.86 -13.66 -13.08
N ILE A 83 -41.32 -12.96 -12.03
CA ILE A 83 -42.66 -12.37 -11.98
C ILE A 83 -42.70 -11.08 -12.80
N TYR A 84 -41.62 -10.28 -12.75
CA TYR A 84 -41.47 -9.04 -13.51
C TYR A 84 -40.35 -9.17 -14.54
N LYS A 85 -40.57 -8.61 -15.74
CA LYS A 85 -39.54 -8.52 -16.77
C LYS A 85 -38.56 -7.38 -16.47
N VAL A 86 -37.25 -7.62 -16.64
CA VAL A 86 -36.23 -6.60 -16.58
C VAL A 86 -36.18 -5.83 -17.89
N LYS A 87 -36.49 -4.53 -17.87
CA LYS A 87 -36.49 -3.66 -19.07
C LYS A 87 -35.39 -2.63 -19.08
N ASP A 88 -34.85 -2.28 -17.94
CA ASP A 88 -33.80 -1.27 -17.77
C ASP A 88 -32.47 -1.80 -18.32
N LYS A 89 -31.89 -1.05 -19.30
CA LYS A 89 -30.63 -1.42 -19.96
C LYS A 89 -29.44 -1.49 -18.99
N GLY A 90 -29.45 -0.73 -17.91
CA GLY A 90 -28.41 -0.76 -16.88
C GLY A 90 -28.53 -1.94 -15.91
N ILE A 91 -29.76 -2.47 -15.76
CA ILE A 91 -30.05 -3.58 -14.85
C ILE A 91 -29.90 -4.95 -15.56
N ILE A 92 -30.19 -5.04 -16.86
CA ILE A 92 -30.11 -6.29 -17.62
C ILE A 92 -28.77 -7.02 -17.43
N PRO A 93 -27.60 -6.38 -17.55
CA PRO A 93 -26.30 -7.06 -17.35
C PRO A 93 -26.15 -7.60 -15.91
N LEU A 94 -26.65 -6.89 -14.91
CA LEU A 94 -26.57 -7.29 -13.51
C LEU A 94 -27.52 -8.47 -13.22
N PHE A 95 -28.71 -8.44 -13.78
CA PHE A 95 -29.65 -9.56 -13.72
C PHE A 95 -29.05 -10.82 -14.34
N ASN A 96 -28.49 -10.72 -15.54
CA ASN A 96 -27.83 -11.83 -16.21
C ASN A 96 -26.67 -12.39 -15.38
N ARG A 97 -25.89 -11.51 -14.74
CA ARG A 97 -24.80 -11.90 -13.85
C ARG A 97 -25.29 -12.69 -12.63
N VAL A 98 -26.43 -12.30 -12.04
CA VAL A 98 -27.04 -13.08 -10.96
C VAL A 98 -27.48 -14.46 -11.47
N GLU A 99 -28.12 -14.54 -12.64
CA GLU A 99 -28.54 -15.83 -13.23
C GLU A 99 -27.34 -16.74 -13.52
N GLU A 100 -26.25 -16.20 -14.05
CA GLU A 100 -24.99 -16.94 -14.26
C GLU A 100 -24.46 -17.54 -12.95
N ILE A 101 -24.39 -16.74 -11.87
CA ILE A 101 -23.90 -17.23 -10.57
C ILE A 101 -24.84 -18.29 -10.01
N VAL A 102 -26.16 -18.08 -10.11
CA VAL A 102 -27.17 -19.05 -9.67
C VAL A 102 -26.99 -20.40 -10.38
N GLN A 103 -26.68 -20.43 -11.67
CA GLN A 103 -26.42 -21.66 -12.43
C GLN A 103 -25.17 -22.43 -11.95
N THR A 104 -24.21 -21.76 -11.32
CA THR A 104 -23.00 -22.44 -10.78
C THR A 104 -23.23 -23.08 -9.42
N ILE A 105 -24.35 -22.80 -8.76
CA ILE A 105 -24.66 -23.28 -7.41
C ILE A 105 -25.48 -24.58 -7.52
N SER A 106 -24.98 -25.66 -6.92
CA SER A 106 -25.66 -26.97 -6.92
C SER A 106 -26.90 -27.02 -6.02
N GLY A 107 -26.96 -26.12 -5.01
CA GLY A 107 -28.04 -26.06 -4.03
C GLY A 107 -29.27 -25.27 -4.50
N LYS A 108 -30.37 -25.37 -3.76
CA LYS A 108 -31.60 -24.63 -4.04
C LYS A 108 -31.48 -23.20 -3.54
N ILE A 109 -31.84 -22.21 -4.36
CA ILE A 109 -31.82 -20.78 -4.01
C ILE A 109 -33.25 -20.24 -4.00
N TYR A 110 -33.58 -19.46 -2.97
CA TYR A 110 -34.84 -18.79 -2.80
C TYR A 110 -34.62 -17.30 -2.61
N PHE A 111 -35.21 -16.45 -3.47
CA PHE A 111 -35.21 -15.01 -3.33
C PHE A 111 -36.50 -14.60 -2.62
N ILE A 112 -36.34 -14.05 -1.42
CA ILE A 112 -37.44 -13.77 -0.49
C ILE A 112 -37.49 -12.27 -0.24
N TRP A 113 -38.65 -11.68 -0.49
CA TRP A 113 -38.88 -10.30 -0.07
C TRP A 113 -39.15 -10.25 1.44
N ASP A 114 -38.42 -9.36 2.12
CA ASP A 114 -38.63 -9.11 3.55
C ASP A 114 -38.82 -7.60 3.78
N ARG A 115 -39.48 -7.25 4.88
CA ARG A 115 -39.68 -5.85 5.24
C ARG A 115 -38.33 -5.23 5.65
N ARG A 116 -38.17 -3.94 5.37
CA ARG A 116 -36.95 -3.20 5.70
C ARG A 116 -36.56 -3.29 7.18
N ASP A 117 -37.55 -3.28 8.06
CA ASP A 117 -37.35 -3.41 9.51
C ASP A 117 -36.69 -4.74 9.90
N ASN A 118 -36.85 -5.79 9.11
CA ASN A 118 -36.22 -7.09 9.33
C ASN A 118 -34.82 -7.19 8.68
N ASN A 119 -34.47 -6.24 7.77
CA ASN A 119 -33.21 -6.18 7.06
C ASN A 119 -32.23 -5.15 7.66
N PHE A 120 -32.48 -4.68 8.89
CA PHE A 120 -31.80 -3.55 9.51
C PHE A 120 -30.27 -3.71 9.61
N VAL A 121 -29.74 -4.94 9.70
CA VAL A 121 -28.29 -5.17 9.79
C VAL A 121 -27.63 -4.91 8.43
N ALA A 122 -28.19 -5.40 7.33
CA ALA A 122 -27.66 -5.16 5.98
C ALA A 122 -27.82 -3.67 5.60
N ASP A 123 -28.99 -3.05 5.87
CA ASP A 123 -29.25 -1.61 5.70
C ASP A 123 -28.24 -0.76 6.50
N GLY A 124 -27.97 -1.14 7.75
CA GLY A 124 -26.97 -0.47 8.59
C GLY A 124 -25.55 -0.55 8.02
N LEU A 125 -25.14 -1.69 7.48
CA LEU A 125 -23.84 -1.87 6.84
C LEU A 125 -23.70 -1.06 5.55
N ALA A 126 -24.73 -1.03 4.69
CA ALA A 126 -24.75 -0.21 3.48
C ALA A 126 -24.65 1.28 3.79
N LYS A 127 -25.44 1.78 4.76
CA LYS A 127 -25.38 3.16 5.22
C LYS A 127 -24.03 3.55 5.83
N ARG A 128 -23.42 2.64 6.59
CA ARG A 128 -22.10 2.86 7.18
C ARG A 128 -21.02 3.05 6.10
N ALA A 129 -20.96 2.18 5.10
CA ALA A 129 -20.00 2.29 4.00
C ALA A 129 -20.18 3.59 3.21
N LEU A 130 -21.44 4.01 2.97
CA LEU A 130 -21.76 5.27 2.32
C LEU A 130 -21.30 6.48 3.14
N ALA A 131 -21.50 6.44 4.47
CA ALA A 131 -21.07 7.49 5.36
C ALA A 131 -19.54 7.61 5.45
N GLU A 132 -18.81 6.51 5.53
CA GLU A 132 -17.34 6.48 5.57
C GLU A 132 -16.74 7.09 4.29
N GLU A 133 -17.26 6.77 3.11
CA GLU A 133 -16.83 7.38 1.84
C GLU A 133 -17.09 8.91 1.81
N GLU A 134 -18.25 9.34 2.26
CA GLU A 134 -18.59 10.77 2.32
C GLU A 134 -17.71 11.53 3.33
N ILE A 135 -17.39 10.95 4.48
CA ILE A 135 -16.49 11.55 5.48
C ILE A 135 -15.10 11.77 4.87
N GLU A 136 -14.55 10.76 4.18
CA GLU A 136 -13.24 10.87 3.55
C GLU A 136 -13.19 11.99 2.49
N LYS A 137 -14.19 12.05 1.61
CA LYS A 137 -14.32 13.11 0.59
C LYS A 137 -14.40 14.51 1.22
N ARG A 138 -15.17 14.66 2.29
CA ARG A 138 -15.34 15.92 3.00
C ARG A 138 -14.08 16.33 3.75
N GLY A 139 -13.37 15.39 4.35
CA GLY A 139 -12.09 15.63 5.01
C GLY A 139 -11.02 16.15 4.04
N LYS A 140 -10.91 15.54 2.84
CA LYS A 140 -10.02 16.04 1.79
C LYS A 140 -10.38 17.47 1.37
N ALA A 141 -11.66 17.75 1.14
CA ALA A 141 -12.13 19.08 0.75
C ALA A 141 -12.02 20.12 1.89
N ALA A 142 -12.04 19.71 3.13
CA ALA A 142 -11.89 20.61 4.29
C ALA A 142 -10.48 21.20 4.39
N LYS A 143 -9.45 20.46 4.01
CA LYS A 143 -8.04 20.89 4.02
C LYS A 143 -7.75 22.08 3.08
N GLU A 144 -8.59 22.32 2.08
CA GLU A 144 -8.47 23.41 1.11
C GLU A 144 -9.17 24.71 1.55
N LEU A 145 -9.77 24.73 2.75
CA LEU A 145 -10.58 25.83 3.22
C LEU A 145 -9.80 26.73 4.18
N LYS A 146 -9.97 28.06 4.03
CA LYS A 146 -9.44 29.06 4.96
C LYS A 146 -10.42 29.26 6.11
N VAL A 147 -9.96 29.14 7.35
CA VAL A 147 -10.76 29.31 8.57
C VAL A 147 -10.29 30.56 9.32
N GLU A 148 -11.22 31.43 9.64
CA GLU A 148 -10.99 32.61 10.46
C GLU A 148 -11.96 32.62 11.64
N ARG A 149 -11.45 32.85 12.86
CA ARG A 149 -12.29 33.02 14.05
C ARG A 149 -12.85 34.46 14.08
N LYS A 150 -14.15 34.58 14.32
CA LYS A 150 -14.82 35.87 14.41
C LYS A 150 -15.82 35.83 15.57
N ASP A 151 -15.49 36.52 16.68
CA ASP A 151 -16.28 36.52 17.91
C ASP A 151 -16.67 35.09 18.36
N ASP A 152 -17.95 34.79 18.39
CA ASP A 152 -18.49 33.49 18.82
C ASP A 152 -18.63 32.44 17.68
N CYS A 153 -18.15 32.74 16.49
CA CYS A 153 -18.28 31.83 15.35
C CYS A 153 -17.01 31.79 14.50
N PHE A 154 -17.01 30.92 13.49
CA PHE A 154 -15.95 30.80 12.49
C PHE A 154 -16.48 31.16 11.10
N LEU A 155 -15.70 31.90 10.34
CA LEU A 155 -15.93 32.12 8.92
C LEU A 155 -15.01 31.18 8.13
N VAL A 156 -15.60 30.34 7.28
CA VAL A 156 -14.88 29.36 6.47
C VAL A 156 -15.06 29.68 5.00
N THR A 157 -13.96 30.00 4.33
CA THR A 157 -13.95 30.47 2.93
C THR A 157 -13.24 29.45 2.04
N SER A 158 -13.83 29.15 0.88
CA SER A 158 -13.21 28.34 -0.16
C SER A 158 -12.40 29.21 -1.10
N SER A 159 -11.16 28.80 -1.41
CA SER A 159 -10.30 29.46 -2.39
C SER A 159 -10.93 29.50 -3.81
N LYS A 160 -11.79 28.53 -4.13
CA LYS A 160 -12.47 28.43 -5.44
C LYS A 160 -13.68 29.33 -5.59
N SER A 161 -14.47 29.53 -4.53
CA SER A 161 -15.74 30.30 -4.60
C SER A 161 -15.67 31.67 -3.96
N GLY A 162 -14.67 31.94 -3.12
CA GLY A 162 -14.54 33.19 -2.36
C GLY A 162 -15.67 33.46 -1.35
N LYS A 163 -16.72 32.63 -1.33
CA LYS A 163 -17.88 32.83 -0.46
C LYS A 163 -17.61 32.31 0.94
N PRO A 164 -17.71 33.17 1.99
CA PRO A 164 -17.59 32.70 3.37
C PRO A 164 -18.90 32.06 3.85
N TYR A 165 -18.78 31.05 4.70
CA TYR A 165 -19.89 30.43 5.43
C TYR A 165 -19.66 30.53 6.92
N LYS A 166 -20.69 30.93 7.65
CA LYS A 166 -20.67 30.96 9.12
C LYS A 166 -20.82 29.55 9.68
N VAL A 167 -19.95 29.21 10.62
CA VAL A 167 -19.94 27.91 11.31
C VAL A 167 -19.97 28.17 12.80
N ASP A 168 -20.96 27.58 13.48
CA ASP A 168 -20.99 27.46 14.94
C ASP A 168 -20.50 26.05 15.30
N ILE A 169 -19.51 25.95 16.16
CA ILE A 169 -18.92 24.68 16.56
C ILE A 169 -19.50 24.15 17.88
N ASN A 170 -20.03 25.03 18.72
CA ASN A 170 -20.64 24.67 20.01
C ASN A 170 -21.95 23.92 19.78
N ILE A 171 -22.72 24.37 18.78
CA ILE A 171 -23.87 23.65 18.24
C ILE A 171 -23.53 23.35 16.78
N PRO A 172 -22.94 22.18 16.43
CA PRO A 172 -22.34 21.95 15.12
C PRO A 172 -23.30 22.28 13.96
N GLN A 173 -23.27 23.53 13.51
CA GLN A 173 -24.14 24.09 12.47
C GLN A 173 -23.31 24.85 11.42
N CYS A 174 -23.78 24.83 10.19
CA CYS A 174 -23.20 25.57 9.07
C CYS A 174 -24.31 26.04 8.12
N GLU A 175 -24.18 27.26 7.63
CA GLU A 175 -25.15 27.86 6.67
C GLU A 175 -25.01 27.30 5.24
N CYS A 176 -24.06 26.42 4.96
CA CYS A 176 -23.87 25.89 3.61
C CYS A 176 -25.01 24.93 3.19
N ILE A 177 -25.31 24.94 1.89
CA ILE A 177 -26.35 24.09 1.30
C ILE A 177 -26.10 22.59 1.57
N ASP A 178 -24.83 22.16 1.57
CA ASP A 178 -24.46 20.78 1.86
C ASP A 178 -24.86 20.37 3.28
N PHE A 179 -24.64 21.24 4.28
CA PHE A 179 -25.06 20.97 5.66
C PHE A 179 -26.58 20.93 5.79
N LEU A 180 -27.27 21.90 5.23
CA LEU A 180 -28.72 22.02 5.35
C LEU A 180 -29.48 20.88 4.67
N ARG A 181 -28.98 20.41 3.52
CA ARG A 181 -29.69 19.41 2.69
C ARG A 181 -29.19 17.98 2.85
N ARG A 182 -27.90 17.78 3.11
CA ARG A 182 -27.23 16.49 3.07
C ARG A 182 -26.65 16.05 4.42
N ALA A 183 -25.73 16.83 4.97
CA ALA A 183 -24.99 16.46 6.16
C ALA A 183 -25.91 16.23 7.35
N LYS A 184 -26.87 17.14 7.60
CA LYS A 184 -27.86 17.01 8.67
C LYS A 184 -28.71 15.75 8.53
N LYS A 185 -29.14 15.40 7.32
CA LYS A 185 -29.93 14.20 7.04
C LYS A 185 -29.16 12.90 7.27
N LEU A 186 -27.87 12.88 6.93
CA LEU A 186 -26.98 11.73 7.12
C LEU A 186 -26.32 11.70 8.50
N LYS A 187 -26.61 12.67 9.38
CA LYS A 187 -25.91 12.87 10.67
C LYS A 187 -24.41 13.02 10.52
N LEU A 188 -23.93 13.65 9.44
CA LEU A 188 -22.54 13.91 9.15
C LEU A 188 -22.21 15.38 9.29
N GLU A 189 -20.94 15.71 9.50
CA GLU A 189 -20.44 17.06 9.43
C GLU A 189 -20.17 17.48 7.97
N CYS A 190 -20.47 18.72 7.61
CA CYS A 190 -20.05 19.25 6.32
C CYS A 190 -18.56 19.59 6.36
N LYS A 191 -17.95 19.75 5.18
CA LYS A 191 -16.51 20.10 5.05
C LYS A 191 -16.12 21.38 5.83
N HIS A 192 -17.02 22.33 6.00
CA HIS A 192 -16.75 23.59 6.74
C HIS A 192 -16.64 23.36 8.25
N ILE A 193 -17.53 22.53 8.83
CA ILE A 193 -17.44 22.14 10.26
C ILE A 193 -16.16 21.34 10.49
N MET A 194 -15.84 20.39 9.59
CA MET A 194 -14.59 19.62 9.68
C MET A 194 -13.33 20.52 9.60
N ALA A 195 -13.35 21.54 8.73
CA ALA A 195 -12.25 22.52 8.64
C ALA A 195 -12.06 23.28 9.94
N VAL A 196 -13.15 23.72 10.59
CA VAL A 196 -13.09 24.41 11.91
C VAL A 196 -12.53 23.49 12.99
N ARG A 197 -12.96 22.22 13.04
CA ARG A 197 -12.40 21.24 13.99
C ARG A 197 -10.89 21.04 13.79
N THR A 198 -10.46 20.87 12.55
CA THR A 198 -9.03 20.76 12.23
C THR A 198 -8.27 22.03 12.66
N PHE A 199 -8.81 23.21 12.36
CA PHE A 199 -8.23 24.48 12.78
C PHE A 199 -8.10 24.60 14.32
N LEU A 200 -9.15 24.22 15.07
CA LEU A 200 -9.11 24.25 16.54
C LEU A 200 -8.08 23.28 17.10
N GLN A 201 -7.98 22.07 16.56
CA GLN A 201 -6.94 21.10 16.92
C GLN A 201 -5.54 21.67 16.67
N GLU A 202 -5.32 22.34 15.53
CA GLU A 202 -4.03 22.99 15.24
C GLU A 202 -3.73 24.14 16.20
N VAL A 203 -4.74 24.94 16.60
CA VAL A 203 -4.58 26.04 17.58
C VAL A 203 -4.23 25.48 18.96
N GLU A 204 -4.88 24.40 19.38
CA GLU A 204 -4.63 23.72 20.64
C GLU A 204 -3.23 23.12 20.67
N ARG A 205 -2.83 22.42 19.63
CA ARG A 205 -1.46 21.92 19.43
C ARG A 205 -0.41 23.05 19.53
N LYS A 206 -0.66 24.20 18.89
CA LYS A 206 0.23 25.36 18.98
C LYS A 206 0.32 25.96 20.38
N ARG A 207 -0.75 25.89 21.18
CA ARG A 207 -0.74 26.33 22.60
C ARG A 207 0.10 25.38 23.46
N GLU A 208 -0.06 24.07 23.28
CA GLU A 208 0.70 23.05 24.01
C GLU A 208 2.20 23.10 23.69
N THR A 209 2.56 23.45 22.46
CA THR A 209 3.96 23.53 22.03
C THR A 209 4.64 24.85 22.37
N LYS A 210 3.90 25.92 22.72
CA LYS A 210 4.45 27.27 22.94
C LYS A 210 5.46 27.35 24.11
N ASN A 211 5.38 26.42 25.07
CA ASN A 211 6.29 26.35 26.23
C ASN A 211 7.20 25.09 26.16
N ARG A 212 7.26 24.38 25.04
CA ARG A 212 8.09 23.21 24.90
C ARG A 212 9.55 23.63 24.63
N PRO A 213 10.54 22.98 25.28
CA PRO A 213 11.93 23.16 24.90
C PRO A 213 12.15 22.77 23.43
N LYS A 214 13.06 23.46 22.76
CA LYS A 214 13.44 23.19 21.38
C LYS A 214 13.77 21.71 21.16
N MET A 215 13.05 21.04 20.28
CA MET A 215 13.31 19.63 19.94
C MET A 215 14.64 19.50 19.22
N LYS A 216 15.46 18.54 19.63
CA LYS A 216 16.75 18.28 18.98
C LYS A 216 16.71 16.99 18.19
N VAL A 217 17.10 17.08 16.92
CA VAL A 217 17.15 15.98 15.95
C VAL A 217 18.59 15.78 15.49
N LEU A 218 19.14 14.59 15.68
CA LEU A 218 20.49 14.23 15.25
C LEU A 218 20.42 13.51 13.90
N VAL A 219 21.18 13.99 12.92
CA VAL A 219 21.24 13.43 11.57
C VAL A 219 22.56 12.70 11.39
N LEU A 220 22.52 11.38 11.33
CA LEU A 220 23.69 10.50 11.12
C LEU A 220 23.65 9.82 9.75
N SER A 221 22.58 10.01 9.00
CA SER A 221 22.43 9.39 7.69
C SER A 221 23.30 10.09 6.65
N LYS A 222 24.09 9.30 5.93
CA LYS A 222 24.89 9.73 4.77
C LYS A 222 24.15 9.49 3.43
N MET A 223 22.83 9.31 3.47
CA MET A 223 22.02 9.07 2.26
C MET A 223 22.12 10.23 1.26
N VAL A 224 22.19 11.44 1.78
CA VAL A 224 22.43 12.67 1.02
C VAL A 224 23.48 13.52 1.69
N THR A 225 23.96 14.56 1.00
CA THR A 225 24.94 15.48 1.56
C THR A 225 24.37 16.26 2.76
N PRO A 226 25.20 16.67 3.73
CA PRO A 226 24.77 17.53 4.84
C PRO A 226 24.02 18.77 4.38
N GLN A 227 24.49 19.40 3.31
CA GLN A 227 23.88 20.62 2.75
C GLN A 227 22.46 20.39 2.23
N LEU A 228 22.16 19.22 1.67
CA LEU A 228 20.83 18.89 1.21
C LEU A 228 19.88 18.63 2.41
N TRP A 229 20.36 17.95 3.47
CA TRP A 229 19.62 17.81 4.71
C TRP A 229 19.24 19.18 5.30
N GLU A 230 20.22 20.05 5.48
CA GLU A 230 20.02 21.41 6.03
C GLU A 230 19.01 22.19 5.20
N LYS A 231 19.22 22.27 3.89
CA LYS A 231 18.34 23.03 2.99
C LYS A 231 16.89 22.57 3.10
N VAL A 232 16.64 21.27 2.94
CA VAL A 232 15.27 20.74 2.92
C VAL A 232 14.61 20.85 4.29
N PHE A 233 15.33 20.54 5.37
CA PHE A 233 14.79 20.65 6.72
C PHE A 233 14.50 22.09 7.12
N ASP A 234 15.35 23.03 6.76
CA ASP A 234 15.13 24.46 7.01
C ASP A 234 13.87 24.96 6.30
N GLU A 235 13.69 24.61 5.04
CA GLU A 235 12.49 24.96 4.28
C GLU A 235 11.22 24.38 4.90
N LEU A 236 11.25 23.08 5.25
CA LEU A 236 10.11 22.38 5.86
C LEU A 236 9.80 22.92 7.26
N ASN A 237 10.84 23.16 8.09
CA ASN A 237 10.69 23.67 9.44
C ASN A 237 10.12 25.10 9.46
N LYS A 238 10.61 25.98 8.58
CA LYS A 238 10.07 27.34 8.38
C LYS A 238 8.61 27.29 7.95
N LYS A 239 8.26 26.42 7.00
CA LYS A 239 6.88 26.23 6.52
C LYS A 239 5.95 25.71 7.61
N ALA A 240 6.41 24.75 8.40
CA ALA A 240 5.64 24.15 9.50
C ALA A 240 5.61 25.04 10.77
N LYS A 241 6.48 26.05 10.87
CA LYS A 241 6.63 26.95 12.04
C LYS A 241 6.89 26.18 13.34
N LEU A 242 7.81 25.22 13.28
CA LEU A 242 8.20 24.38 14.42
C LEU A 242 9.50 24.88 15.04
N ASP A 243 9.71 24.60 16.32
CA ASP A 243 10.97 24.90 17.02
C ASP A 243 11.82 23.61 17.12
N ILE A 244 12.45 23.27 15.99
CA ILE A 244 13.29 22.08 15.84
C ILE A 244 14.73 22.52 15.49
N GLU A 245 15.70 21.92 16.18
CA GLU A 245 17.13 22.08 15.92
C GLU A 245 17.66 20.79 15.28
N PHE A 246 18.17 20.90 14.07
CA PHE A 246 18.85 19.80 13.38
C PHE A 246 20.35 19.86 13.65
N ILE A 247 20.91 18.79 14.17
CA ILE A 247 22.32 18.60 14.48
C ILE A 247 22.90 17.64 13.46
N ILE A 248 23.76 18.14 12.59
CA ILE A 248 24.48 17.33 11.59
C ILE A 248 25.97 17.36 11.99
N PRO A 249 26.50 16.27 12.58
CA PRO A 249 27.90 16.24 13.00
C PRO A 249 28.85 16.30 11.80
N GLU A 250 29.94 17.02 11.92
CA GLU A 250 31.02 17.06 10.91
C GLU A 250 31.71 15.70 10.77
N THR A 251 31.83 14.97 11.88
CA THR A 251 32.39 13.61 11.92
C THR A 251 31.44 12.65 12.60
N ASP A 252 31.45 11.39 12.15
CA ASP A 252 30.67 10.30 12.75
C ASP A 252 31.49 9.50 13.79
N GLU A 253 32.56 10.07 14.31
CA GLU A 253 33.28 9.49 15.44
C GLU A 253 32.35 9.26 16.63
N ARG A 254 32.39 8.07 17.17
CA ARG A 254 31.46 7.59 18.20
C ARG A 254 31.41 8.48 19.44
N GLU A 255 32.55 9.03 19.84
CA GLU A 255 32.61 9.96 20.98
C GLU A 255 31.90 11.29 20.72
N ASN A 256 31.96 11.79 19.49
CA ASN A 256 31.22 13.00 19.09
C ASN A 256 29.72 12.76 19.07
N ILE A 257 29.26 11.57 18.65
CA ILE A 257 27.84 11.19 18.64
C ILE A 257 27.31 11.06 20.06
N LYS A 258 28.03 10.42 20.98
CA LYS A 258 27.62 10.16 22.37
C LYS A 258 27.22 11.43 23.13
N LYS A 259 27.86 12.58 22.88
CA LYS A 259 27.50 13.86 23.55
C LYS A 259 26.09 14.33 23.17
N TYR A 260 25.67 14.09 21.92
CA TYR A 260 24.34 14.49 21.44
C TYR A 260 23.24 13.54 21.90
N LEU A 261 23.51 12.24 22.05
CA LEU A 261 22.52 11.25 22.46
C LEU A 261 21.80 11.59 23.76
N LYS A 262 22.47 12.28 24.70
CA LYS A 262 21.87 12.70 25.98
C LYS A 262 20.73 13.72 25.85
N VAL A 263 20.68 14.46 24.74
CA VAL A 263 19.80 15.64 24.60
C VAL A 263 18.81 15.53 23.45
N VAL A 264 19.02 14.62 22.49
CA VAL A 264 18.17 14.47 21.30
C VAL A 264 16.93 13.63 21.55
N GLU A 265 15.86 13.97 20.87
CA GLU A 265 14.60 13.24 20.92
C GLU A 265 14.42 12.35 19.67
N VAL A 266 15.08 12.68 18.58
CA VAL A 266 15.03 11.94 17.32
C VAL A 266 16.44 11.74 16.77
N VAL A 267 16.70 10.57 16.21
CA VAL A 267 17.92 10.30 15.44
C VAL A 267 17.54 9.78 14.05
N ILE A 268 18.20 10.29 13.02
CA ILE A 268 18.01 9.86 11.63
C ILE A 268 19.21 9.04 11.21
N GLY A 269 19.00 7.74 10.93
CA GLY A 269 20.05 6.78 10.64
C GLY A 269 20.86 6.37 11.87
N GLY A 270 22.05 5.82 11.61
CA GLY A 270 22.96 5.36 12.66
C GLY A 270 22.73 3.94 13.14
N SER A 271 23.70 3.43 13.87
CA SER A 271 23.69 2.13 14.54
C SER A 271 24.10 2.36 16.00
N PHE A 272 23.34 1.80 16.94
CA PHE A 272 23.47 2.07 18.36
C PHE A 272 23.81 0.80 19.13
N SER A 273 24.68 0.94 20.13
CA SER A 273 24.92 -0.09 21.14
C SER A 273 23.94 0.06 22.30
N LYS A 274 23.88 -0.93 23.18
CA LYS A 274 23.12 -0.86 24.43
C LYS A 274 23.51 0.36 25.27
N GLU A 275 24.82 0.63 25.40
CA GLU A 275 25.35 1.80 26.11
C GLU A 275 24.87 3.12 25.53
N ASP A 276 24.77 3.23 24.20
CA ASP A 276 24.29 4.43 23.52
C ASP A 276 22.80 4.68 23.86
N LEU A 277 21.97 3.64 23.79
CA LEU A 277 20.53 3.74 24.11
C LEU A 277 20.28 4.01 25.60
N GLU A 278 21.08 3.45 26.50
CA GLU A 278 21.00 3.75 27.93
C GLU A 278 21.30 5.23 28.24
N LYS A 279 22.18 5.87 27.46
CA LYS A 279 22.48 7.31 27.57
C LYS A 279 21.42 8.20 26.92
N ALA A 280 20.69 7.71 25.95
CA ALA A 280 19.71 8.45 25.16
C ALA A 280 18.35 8.56 25.84
N LYS A 281 18.29 9.09 27.07
CA LYS A 281 17.09 9.11 27.92
C LYS A 281 15.89 9.88 27.34
N LYS A 282 16.13 10.80 26.39
CA LYS A 282 15.09 11.60 25.72
C LYS A 282 14.69 11.06 24.37
N LEU A 283 15.38 10.03 23.87
CA LEU A 283 15.16 9.49 22.53
C LEU A 283 13.77 8.84 22.42
N LYS A 284 13.03 9.25 21.41
CA LYS A 284 11.66 8.79 21.11
C LYS A 284 11.57 8.10 19.77
N LEU A 285 12.43 8.50 18.79
CA LEU A 285 12.39 7.98 17.43
C LEU A 285 13.79 7.74 16.88
N ILE A 286 13.99 6.54 16.34
CA ILE A 286 15.08 6.21 15.42
C ILE A 286 14.46 6.08 14.03
N GLN A 287 14.74 7.06 13.17
CA GLN A 287 14.20 7.12 11.83
C GLN A 287 15.22 6.60 10.81
N ILE A 288 14.91 5.49 10.16
CA ILE A 288 15.69 4.99 9.03
C ILE A 288 15.18 5.69 7.77
N PRO A 289 16.05 6.41 7.03
CA PRO A 289 15.62 7.23 5.89
C PRO A 289 15.51 6.44 4.57
N PHE A 290 15.34 5.12 4.65
CA PHE A 290 15.13 4.19 3.52
C PHE A 290 14.29 2.99 3.96
N ALA A 291 13.91 2.12 3.00
CA ALA A 291 12.99 1.00 3.29
C ALA A 291 13.66 -0.18 4.02
N GLY A 292 14.93 -0.48 3.69
CA GLY A 292 15.64 -1.64 4.24
C GLY A 292 16.13 -1.43 5.67
N VAL A 293 15.92 -2.42 6.53
CA VAL A 293 16.24 -2.37 7.97
C VAL A 293 17.04 -3.58 8.44
N ASP A 294 17.52 -4.35 7.51
CA ASP A 294 18.25 -5.62 7.71
C ASP A 294 19.58 -5.48 8.48
N LYS A 295 20.11 -4.25 8.63
CA LYS A 295 21.32 -3.97 9.42
C LYS A 295 21.05 -3.61 10.88
N LEU A 296 19.76 -3.55 11.30
CA LEU A 296 19.42 -3.25 12.67
C LEU A 296 19.52 -4.50 13.57
N ASP A 297 20.06 -4.32 14.75
CA ASP A 297 20.02 -5.36 15.80
C ASP A 297 18.66 -5.33 16.51
N PHE A 298 17.68 -6.03 15.96
CA PHE A 298 16.33 -6.08 16.54
C PHE A 298 16.30 -6.67 17.96
N SER A 299 17.25 -7.53 18.34
CA SER A 299 17.33 -8.09 19.68
C SER A 299 17.62 -7.02 20.74
N LEU A 300 18.40 -6.01 20.36
CA LEU A 300 18.67 -4.85 21.19
C LEU A 300 17.41 -4.00 21.39
N TYR A 301 16.70 -3.70 20.30
CA TYR A 301 15.58 -2.75 20.32
C TYR A 301 14.32 -3.27 21.02
N LYS A 302 14.13 -4.57 21.11
CA LYS A 302 13.06 -5.20 21.92
C LYS A 302 13.05 -4.76 23.38
N ASN A 303 14.21 -4.37 23.92
CA ASN A 303 14.35 -3.90 25.28
C ASN A 303 13.99 -2.41 25.47
N TYR A 304 13.65 -1.69 24.39
CA TYR A 304 13.35 -0.25 24.42
C TYR A 304 11.99 0.05 23.76
N PRO A 305 10.86 -0.46 24.29
CA PRO A 305 9.53 -0.34 23.68
C PRO A 305 9.03 1.10 23.57
N ASN A 306 9.63 2.05 24.30
CA ASN A 306 9.29 3.47 24.28
C ASN A 306 9.99 4.23 23.15
N ILE A 307 10.91 3.59 22.41
CA ILE A 307 11.60 4.19 21.26
C ILE A 307 10.95 3.64 20.00
N PHE A 308 10.32 4.49 19.23
CA PHE A 308 9.81 4.12 17.91
C PHE A 308 10.97 3.90 16.94
N ILE A 309 10.91 2.83 16.18
CA ILE A 309 11.81 2.59 15.05
C ILE A 309 10.95 2.64 13.81
N CYS A 310 11.29 3.53 12.88
CA CYS A 310 10.52 3.73 11.65
C CYS A 310 11.43 3.71 10.45
N ASN A 311 10.92 3.19 9.34
CA ASN A 311 11.51 3.33 8.03
C ASN A 311 10.64 4.22 7.12
N ILE A 312 10.96 4.31 5.85
CA ILE A 312 10.17 5.03 4.85
C ILE A 312 10.04 4.22 3.58
N HIS A 313 8.95 4.48 2.83
CA HIS A 313 8.65 3.83 1.56
C HIS A 313 8.31 4.85 0.46
N ALA A 314 8.83 6.08 0.55
CA ALA A 314 8.52 7.13 -0.41
C ALA A 314 9.07 6.83 -1.81
N ASN A 315 10.19 6.09 -1.90
CA ASN A 315 10.83 5.69 -3.14
C ASN A 315 10.15 4.50 -3.87
N LYS A 316 8.98 4.05 -3.43
CA LYS A 316 8.31 2.85 -4.00
C LYS A 316 8.09 2.91 -5.50
N ASN A 317 7.77 4.10 -6.04
CA ASN A 317 7.54 4.30 -7.47
C ASN A 317 8.86 4.16 -8.25
N ALA A 318 9.93 4.80 -7.79
CA ALA A 318 11.25 4.70 -8.41
C ALA A 318 11.75 3.25 -8.48
N VAL A 319 11.58 2.49 -7.37
CA VAL A 319 11.98 1.08 -7.32
C VAL A 319 11.13 0.22 -8.28
N ALA A 320 9.83 0.50 -8.39
CA ALA A 320 8.95 -0.21 -9.31
C ALA A 320 9.29 0.08 -10.79
N GLU A 321 9.58 1.33 -11.12
CA GLU A 321 10.06 1.74 -12.45
C GLU A 321 11.37 1.04 -12.79
N HIS A 322 12.34 1.00 -11.86
CA HIS A 322 13.61 0.31 -12.04
C HIS A 322 13.42 -1.20 -12.24
N ALA A 323 12.53 -1.84 -11.49
CA ALA A 323 12.19 -3.25 -11.70
C ALA A 323 11.71 -3.51 -13.12
N PHE A 324 10.86 -2.63 -13.67
CA PHE A 324 10.42 -2.77 -15.06
C PHE A 324 11.50 -2.42 -16.09
N ALA A 325 12.40 -1.49 -15.79
CA ALA A 325 13.59 -1.28 -16.63
C ALA A 325 14.44 -2.56 -16.72
N LEU A 326 14.65 -3.25 -15.60
CA LEU A 326 15.37 -4.53 -15.54
C LEU A 326 14.62 -5.64 -16.28
N ILE A 327 13.30 -5.78 -16.09
CA ILE A 327 12.45 -6.75 -16.81
C ILE A 327 12.57 -6.51 -18.33
N LEU A 328 12.43 -5.26 -18.78
CA LEU A 328 12.50 -4.91 -20.19
C LEU A 328 13.91 -5.10 -20.75
N ALA A 329 14.96 -4.78 -19.98
CA ALA A 329 16.34 -4.99 -20.38
C ALA A 329 16.63 -6.48 -20.65
N LEU A 330 16.13 -7.37 -19.79
CA LEU A 330 16.18 -8.83 -20.00
C LEU A 330 15.33 -9.28 -21.18
N ALA A 331 14.05 -8.96 -21.16
CA ALA A 331 13.08 -9.44 -22.15
C ALA A 331 13.42 -9.01 -23.58
N LYS A 332 14.09 -7.86 -23.75
CA LYS A 332 14.48 -7.28 -25.03
C LYS A 332 15.98 -7.42 -25.35
N ASN A 333 16.76 -8.08 -24.49
CA ASN A 333 18.21 -8.25 -24.62
C ASN A 333 18.94 -6.91 -24.83
N ILE A 334 18.45 -5.81 -24.21
CA ILE A 334 18.94 -4.43 -24.50
C ILE A 334 20.42 -4.29 -24.16
N VAL A 335 20.84 -4.76 -22.97
CA VAL A 335 22.22 -4.63 -22.51
C VAL A 335 23.18 -5.43 -23.40
N PHE A 336 22.79 -6.63 -23.78
CA PHE A 336 23.56 -7.49 -24.68
C PHE A 336 23.69 -6.83 -26.07
N ASN A 337 22.57 -6.40 -26.65
CA ASN A 337 22.53 -5.80 -27.98
C ASN A 337 23.31 -4.46 -28.04
N ASP A 338 23.22 -3.62 -26.99
CA ASP A 338 23.99 -2.38 -26.87
C ASP A 338 25.50 -2.66 -26.85
N ARG A 339 25.93 -3.61 -25.99
CA ARG A 339 27.34 -4.02 -25.88
C ARG A 339 27.90 -4.49 -27.22
N ASP A 340 27.17 -5.34 -27.92
CA ASP A 340 27.63 -5.92 -29.17
C ASP A 340 27.60 -4.92 -30.33
N LEU A 341 26.58 -4.05 -30.37
CA LEU A 341 26.51 -3.00 -31.39
C LEU A 341 27.68 -1.99 -31.26
N ARG A 342 28.13 -1.68 -30.03
CA ARG A 342 29.33 -0.86 -29.80
C ARG A 342 30.61 -1.49 -30.33
N LEU A 343 30.61 -2.82 -30.49
CA LEU A 343 31.69 -3.59 -31.12
C LEU A 343 31.49 -3.81 -32.63
N GLY A 344 30.49 -3.17 -33.24
CA GLY A 344 30.10 -3.32 -34.64
C GLY A 344 29.39 -4.62 -34.98
N ARG A 345 28.92 -5.37 -33.98
CA ARG A 345 28.21 -6.63 -34.17
C ARG A 345 26.71 -6.38 -34.25
N TRP A 346 26.13 -6.60 -35.43
CA TRP A 346 24.71 -6.40 -35.71
C TRP A 346 23.93 -7.70 -35.56
N HIS A 347 23.14 -7.83 -34.50
CA HIS A 347 22.30 -9.01 -34.27
C HIS A 347 20.88 -8.87 -34.83
N GLY A 348 20.41 -7.66 -35.15
CA GLY A 348 19.03 -7.34 -35.49
C GLY A 348 18.49 -8.00 -36.76
N PHE A 349 19.33 -8.38 -37.72
CA PHE A 349 18.91 -9.02 -38.98
C PHE A 349 19.09 -10.52 -39.04
N SER A 350 19.80 -11.09 -38.05
CA SER A 350 20.14 -12.52 -38.03
C SER A 350 19.96 -13.16 -36.66
N VAL A 351 19.07 -12.59 -35.84
CA VAL A 351 18.80 -13.14 -34.48
C VAL A 351 18.20 -14.54 -34.61
N LYS A 352 18.88 -15.52 -34.04
CA LYS A 352 18.38 -16.88 -34.00
C LYS A 352 17.16 -17.07 -33.10
N GLU A 353 17.07 -16.24 -32.04
CA GLU A 353 15.98 -16.28 -31.07
C GLU A 353 15.31 -14.92 -30.90
N PRO A 354 13.99 -14.83 -31.05
CA PRO A 354 13.27 -13.58 -30.87
C PRO A 354 13.27 -13.12 -29.42
N THR A 355 13.25 -11.79 -29.20
CA THR A 355 13.04 -11.22 -27.87
C THR A 355 11.62 -11.47 -27.36
N VAL A 356 11.43 -11.40 -26.02
CA VAL A 356 10.16 -11.69 -25.38
C VAL A 356 9.25 -10.45 -25.35
N GLN A 357 8.00 -10.60 -25.76
CA GLN A 357 6.94 -9.60 -25.58
C GLN A 357 6.27 -9.80 -24.22
N LEU A 358 6.07 -8.73 -23.43
CA LEU A 358 5.49 -8.83 -22.08
C LEU A 358 3.97 -9.01 -22.08
N GLN A 359 3.26 -8.43 -23.05
CA GLN A 359 1.81 -8.55 -23.13
C GLN A 359 1.38 -10.02 -23.20
N GLY A 360 0.45 -10.41 -22.31
CA GLY A 360 -0.05 -11.78 -22.18
C GLY A 360 0.85 -12.72 -21.34
N LYS A 361 2.08 -12.28 -20.97
CA LYS A 361 2.97 -13.01 -20.07
C LYS A 361 2.55 -12.90 -18.61
N SER A 362 2.95 -13.89 -17.81
CA SER A 362 2.63 -13.95 -16.39
C SER A 362 3.74 -13.37 -15.54
N LEU A 363 3.37 -12.51 -14.56
CA LEU A 363 4.25 -11.86 -13.60
C LEU A 363 3.92 -12.35 -12.19
N GLY A 364 4.85 -13.06 -11.56
CA GLY A 364 4.79 -13.47 -10.16
C GLY A 364 5.54 -12.48 -9.27
N ILE A 365 4.89 -11.95 -8.25
CA ILE A 365 5.48 -10.99 -7.30
C ILE A 365 5.60 -11.65 -5.93
N VAL A 366 6.83 -11.94 -5.52
CA VAL A 366 7.13 -12.47 -4.19
C VAL A 366 7.32 -11.29 -3.24
N GLY A 367 6.21 -10.89 -2.58
CA GLY A 367 6.16 -9.75 -1.67
C GLY A 367 5.23 -8.61 -2.14
N LEU A 368 3.95 -8.65 -1.82
CA LEU A 368 2.99 -7.59 -2.14
C LEU A 368 2.94 -6.52 -1.04
N GLY A 369 4.08 -5.86 -0.80
CA GLY A 369 4.17 -4.64 0.00
C GLY A 369 3.86 -3.38 -0.83
N SER A 370 4.32 -2.20 -0.37
CA SER A 370 4.14 -0.93 -1.07
C SER A 370 4.79 -0.94 -2.47
N ILE A 371 6.03 -1.44 -2.58
CA ILE A 371 6.76 -1.54 -3.85
C ILE A 371 6.12 -2.61 -4.75
N GLY A 372 5.86 -3.81 -4.22
CA GLY A 372 5.23 -4.90 -4.99
C GLY A 372 3.88 -4.52 -5.57
N TRP A 373 3.14 -3.66 -4.88
CA TRP A 373 1.88 -3.13 -5.39
C TRP A 373 2.06 -2.17 -6.58
N GLU A 374 3.07 -1.30 -6.55
CA GLU A 374 3.38 -0.43 -7.70
C GLU A 374 3.84 -1.28 -8.92
N ILE A 375 4.65 -2.32 -8.69
CA ILE A 375 5.05 -3.29 -9.73
C ILE A 375 3.80 -3.98 -10.32
N ALA A 376 2.87 -4.42 -9.48
CA ALA A 376 1.63 -5.05 -9.95
C ALA A 376 0.82 -4.13 -10.88
N LYS A 377 0.71 -2.84 -10.54
CA LYS A 377 0.01 -1.86 -11.38
C LYS A 377 0.67 -1.66 -12.75
N ILE A 378 1.99 -1.56 -12.79
CA ILE A 378 2.74 -1.39 -14.04
C ILE A 378 2.61 -2.66 -14.89
N GLY A 379 2.77 -3.85 -14.31
CA GLY A 379 2.61 -5.13 -15.01
C GLY A 379 1.23 -5.29 -15.63
N HIS A 380 0.20 -4.99 -14.86
CA HIS A 380 -1.18 -5.01 -15.35
C HIS A 380 -1.40 -4.00 -16.49
N ALA A 381 -0.86 -2.78 -16.39
CA ALA A 381 -0.96 -1.76 -17.43
C ALA A 381 -0.25 -2.18 -18.75
N LEU A 382 0.80 -3.00 -18.66
CA LEU A 382 1.49 -3.61 -19.81
C LEU A 382 0.79 -4.87 -20.34
N GLY A 383 -0.39 -5.23 -19.81
CA GLY A 383 -1.16 -6.40 -20.23
C GLY A 383 -0.60 -7.73 -19.75
N MET A 384 0.19 -7.74 -18.65
CA MET A 384 0.65 -8.97 -18.01
C MET A 384 -0.42 -9.53 -17.06
N LYS A 385 -0.42 -10.86 -16.88
CA LYS A 385 -1.20 -11.55 -15.86
C LYS A 385 -0.43 -11.52 -14.54
N VAL A 386 -0.97 -10.84 -13.51
CA VAL A 386 -0.23 -10.58 -12.28
C VAL A 386 -0.71 -11.48 -11.16
N SER A 387 0.22 -12.25 -10.58
CA SER A 387 0.02 -13.02 -9.35
C SER A 387 0.98 -12.54 -8.27
N ALA A 388 0.55 -12.56 -7.01
CA ALA A 388 1.39 -12.04 -5.94
C ALA A 388 1.27 -12.84 -4.64
N LEU A 389 2.33 -12.76 -3.81
CA LEU A 389 2.35 -13.33 -2.47
C LEU A 389 2.45 -12.22 -1.42
N LYS A 390 1.73 -12.38 -0.32
CA LYS A 390 1.77 -11.49 0.82
C LYS A 390 1.70 -12.29 2.12
N ARG A 391 2.56 -11.97 3.11
CA ARG A 391 2.60 -12.70 4.38
C ARG A 391 1.25 -12.67 5.11
N LYS A 392 0.65 -11.49 5.25
CA LYS A 392 -0.68 -11.30 5.86
C LYS A 392 -1.60 -10.59 4.87
N ILE A 393 -2.62 -11.30 4.42
CA ILE A 393 -3.63 -10.74 3.51
C ILE A 393 -4.70 -10.07 4.36
N GLU A 394 -4.95 -8.79 4.10
CA GLU A 394 -5.98 -7.97 4.76
C GLU A 394 -7.18 -7.75 3.82
N GLU A 395 -8.34 -7.34 4.36
CA GLU A 395 -9.54 -7.07 3.54
C GLU A 395 -9.28 -6.04 2.41
N LYS A 396 -8.45 -5.02 2.69
CA LYS A 396 -8.06 -4.02 1.68
C LYS A 396 -7.31 -4.63 0.49
N ASP A 397 -6.60 -5.74 0.70
CA ASP A 397 -5.86 -6.42 -0.37
C ASP A 397 -6.81 -7.19 -1.29
N LEU A 398 -7.91 -7.70 -0.75
CA LEU A 398 -8.94 -8.38 -1.54
C LEU A 398 -9.69 -7.43 -2.49
N LYS A 399 -9.68 -6.12 -2.22
CA LYS A 399 -10.24 -5.10 -3.13
C LYS A 399 -9.38 -4.84 -4.37
N LYS A 400 -8.16 -5.39 -4.42
CA LYS A 400 -7.19 -5.26 -5.52
C LYS A 400 -7.36 -6.31 -6.64
N LYS A 401 -8.44 -7.07 -6.63
CA LYS A 401 -8.73 -8.16 -7.59
C LYS A 401 -8.78 -7.72 -9.07
N ASN A 402 -8.98 -6.43 -9.34
CA ASN A 402 -9.00 -5.92 -10.72
C ASN A 402 -7.59 -5.89 -11.37
N ILE A 403 -6.53 -6.05 -10.60
CA ILE A 403 -5.13 -6.01 -11.05
C ILE A 403 -4.47 -7.38 -10.87
N LEU A 404 -4.86 -8.14 -9.84
CA LEU A 404 -4.27 -9.42 -9.50
C LEU A 404 -5.19 -10.57 -9.93
N GLU A 405 -4.67 -11.52 -10.70
CA GLU A 405 -5.36 -12.78 -10.97
C GLU A 405 -5.33 -13.72 -9.74
N PHE A 406 -4.21 -13.69 -9.00
CA PHE A 406 -4.04 -14.48 -7.79
C PHE A 406 -3.33 -13.69 -6.69
N LEU A 407 -3.78 -13.85 -5.47
CA LEU A 407 -3.11 -13.36 -4.26
C LEU A 407 -3.06 -14.49 -3.23
N GLY A 408 -1.85 -14.95 -2.93
CA GLY A 408 -1.56 -16.04 -2.01
C GLY A 408 -0.65 -15.65 -0.87
N LYS A 409 -0.31 -16.65 -0.04
CA LYS A 409 0.65 -16.56 1.07
C LYS A 409 1.95 -17.29 0.70
N LYS A 410 2.88 -17.39 1.68
CA LYS A 410 4.17 -18.07 1.50
C LYS A 410 4.02 -19.53 1.02
N GLU A 411 3.00 -20.22 1.49
CA GLU A 411 2.70 -21.61 1.15
C GLU A 411 2.37 -21.78 -0.35
N ASP A 412 1.94 -20.70 -1.01
CA ASP A 412 1.62 -20.67 -2.44
C ASP A 412 2.82 -20.32 -3.33
N LEU A 413 4.05 -20.27 -2.78
CA LEU A 413 5.25 -19.85 -3.52
C LEU A 413 5.50 -20.70 -4.76
N GLU A 414 5.44 -22.03 -4.63
CA GLU A 414 5.64 -22.96 -5.75
C GLU A 414 4.60 -22.75 -6.85
N LYS A 415 3.34 -22.52 -6.49
CA LYS A 415 2.27 -22.21 -7.43
C LYS A 415 2.58 -20.95 -8.23
N VAL A 416 2.92 -19.84 -7.53
CA VAL A 416 3.23 -18.56 -8.21
C VAL A 416 4.45 -18.70 -9.11
N ILE A 417 5.49 -19.42 -8.67
CA ILE A 417 6.67 -19.70 -9.51
C ILE A 417 6.26 -20.48 -10.77
N ASN A 418 5.50 -21.56 -10.62
CA ASN A 418 5.12 -22.42 -11.75
C ASN A 418 4.26 -21.70 -12.78
N GLU A 419 3.35 -20.84 -12.35
CA GLU A 419 2.41 -20.10 -13.20
C GLU A 419 2.98 -18.79 -13.79
N SER A 420 4.23 -18.40 -13.45
CA SER A 420 4.84 -17.13 -13.88
C SER A 420 5.94 -17.33 -14.93
N ASP A 421 6.01 -16.43 -15.92
CA ASP A 421 7.14 -16.29 -16.84
C ASP A 421 8.26 -15.42 -16.23
N PHE A 422 7.87 -14.37 -15.50
CA PHE A 422 8.75 -13.43 -14.81
C PHE A 422 8.46 -13.47 -13.32
N ILE A 423 9.48 -13.60 -12.48
CA ILE A 423 9.37 -13.64 -11.03
C ILE A 423 10.15 -12.44 -10.44
N VAL A 424 9.46 -11.54 -9.73
CA VAL A 424 10.07 -10.41 -9.04
C VAL A 424 10.09 -10.70 -7.54
N VAL A 425 11.29 -10.67 -6.94
CA VAL A 425 11.49 -10.82 -5.50
C VAL A 425 11.64 -9.44 -4.88
N VAL A 426 10.73 -9.10 -3.95
CA VAL A 426 10.61 -7.79 -3.31
C VAL A 426 10.14 -7.91 -1.86
N VAL A 427 10.71 -8.86 -1.14
CA VAL A 427 10.51 -9.07 0.31
C VAL A 427 11.65 -8.43 1.12
N PRO A 428 11.42 -8.00 2.38
CA PRO A 428 12.50 -7.65 3.28
C PRO A 428 13.38 -8.88 3.59
N LEU A 429 14.66 -8.65 3.91
CA LEU A 429 15.52 -9.70 4.42
C LEU A 429 15.26 -9.85 5.92
N THR A 430 14.78 -11.02 6.31
CA THR A 430 14.50 -11.44 7.69
C THR A 430 14.97 -12.88 7.87
N LYS A 431 14.91 -13.41 9.07
CA LYS A 431 15.19 -14.84 9.31
C LYS A 431 14.29 -15.78 8.48
N GLU A 432 13.04 -15.36 8.22
CA GLU A 432 12.08 -16.15 7.44
C GLU A 432 12.32 -16.10 5.92
N THR A 433 12.94 -15.01 5.42
CA THR A 433 13.13 -14.77 3.99
C THR A 433 14.56 -14.95 3.52
N SER A 434 15.50 -15.14 4.44
CA SER A 434 16.87 -15.54 4.10
C SER A 434 16.87 -16.90 3.41
N GLY A 435 17.41 -16.97 2.19
CA GLY A 435 17.41 -18.18 1.36
C GLY A 435 16.01 -18.64 0.91
N LEU A 436 15.01 -17.75 0.91
CA LEU A 436 13.63 -18.07 0.50
C LEU A 436 13.56 -18.67 -0.91
N ILE A 437 14.40 -18.19 -1.81
CA ILE A 437 14.58 -18.74 -3.16
C ILE A 437 15.88 -19.56 -3.14
N GLY A 438 15.74 -20.82 -2.80
CA GLY A 438 16.84 -21.77 -2.78
C GLY A 438 16.92 -22.63 -4.05
N LYS A 439 17.73 -23.68 -3.98
CA LYS A 439 17.90 -24.63 -5.10
C LYS A 439 16.57 -25.24 -5.56
N LYS A 440 15.65 -25.55 -4.64
CA LYS A 440 14.35 -26.15 -4.95
C LYS A 440 13.51 -25.20 -5.80
N GLU A 441 13.39 -23.95 -5.37
CA GLU A 441 12.59 -22.93 -6.06
C GLU A 441 13.19 -22.59 -7.43
N LEU A 442 14.52 -22.49 -7.52
CA LEU A 442 15.23 -22.24 -8.78
C LEU A 442 15.04 -23.39 -9.78
N MET A 443 14.96 -24.63 -9.32
CA MET A 443 14.64 -25.78 -10.20
C MET A 443 13.25 -25.70 -10.83
N LEU A 444 12.29 -25.04 -10.17
CA LEU A 444 10.94 -24.80 -10.73
C LEU A 444 10.93 -23.65 -11.77
N MET A 445 12.01 -22.89 -11.87
CA MET A 445 12.11 -21.71 -12.74
C MET A 445 12.75 -22.00 -14.11
N LYS A 446 12.67 -23.23 -14.61
CA LYS A 446 13.22 -23.60 -15.92
C LYS A 446 12.67 -22.72 -17.04
N GLY A 447 13.54 -22.03 -17.77
CA GLY A 447 13.18 -21.16 -18.89
C GLY A 447 12.46 -19.84 -18.48
N LYS A 448 12.48 -19.49 -17.20
CA LYS A 448 11.84 -18.28 -16.64
C LYS A 448 12.86 -17.18 -16.34
N TYR A 449 12.36 -15.97 -16.05
CA TYR A 449 13.17 -14.81 -15.70
C TYR A 449 13.00 -14.46 -14.23
N LEU A 450 14.12 -14.20 -13.53
CA LEU A 450 14.14 -13.83 -12.11
C LEU A 450 14.68 -12.41 -11.94
N ILE A 451 13.94 -11.58 -11.21
CA ILE A 451 14.32 -10.20 -10.91
C ILE A 451 14.46 -10.03 -9.41
N ASN A 452 15.66 -9.66 -8.93
CA ASN A 452 15.92 -9.42 -7.52
C ASN A 452 16.16 -7.94 -7.23
N ILE A 453 15.18 -7.32 -6.61
CA ILE A 453 15.24 -5.95 -6.07
C ILE A 453 15.02 -5.94 -4.55
N ALA A 454 15.11 -7.10 -3.91
CA ALA A 454 14.99 -7.29 -2.47
C ALA A 454 16.31 -7.11 -1.73
N ARG A 455 16.99 -8.22 -1.47
CA ARG A 455 18.37 -8.33 -0.96
C ARG A 455 19.03 -9.58 -1.56
N GLY A 456 20.34 -9.57 -1.70
CA GLY A 456 21.09 -10.73 -2.22
C GLY A 456 20.76 -12.01 -1.45
N ALA A 457 20.89 -11.97 -0.14
CA ALA A 457 20.71 -13.13 0.74
C ALA A 457 19.27 -13.74 0.77
N VAL A 458 18.29 -13.13 0.12
CA VAL A 458 16.97 -13.74 -0.09
C VAL A 458 17.03 -14.90 -1.08
N ILE A 459 18.03 -14.89 -1.96
CA ILE A 459 18.25 -15.92 -2.98
C ILE A 459 19.58 -16.61 -2.69
N ASP A 460 19.61 -17.94 -2.78
CA ASP A 460 20.85 -18.71 -2.65
C ASP A 460 21.82 -18.36 -3.77
N GLU A 461 22.99 -17.82 -3.40
CA GLU A 461 23.98 -17.27 -4.34
C GLU A 461 24.53 -18.35 -5.29
N GLU A 462 24.92 -19.51 -4.74
CA GLU A 462 25.53 -20.60 -5.50
C GLU A 462 24.51 -21.24 -6.44
N ALA A 463 23.31 -21.49 -5.93
CA ALA A 463 22.25 -22.11 -6.71
C ALA A 463 21.79 -21.19 -7.86
N LEU A 464 21.71 -19.87 -7.62
CA LEU A 464 21.38 -18.88 -8.66
C LEU A 464 22.47 -18.86 -9.74
N PHE A 465 23.75 -18.77 -9.34
CA PHE A 465 24.87 -18.75 -10.28
C PHE A 465 24.87 -20.02 -11.16
N LYS A 466 24.73 -21.21 -10.56
CA LYS A 466 24.66 -22.49 -11.29
C LYS A 466 23.49 -22.54 -12.26
N SER A 467 22.31 -22.12 -11.81
CA SER A 467 21.08 -22.10 -12.62
C SER A 467 21.20 -21.21 -13.85
N LEU A 468 21.88 -20.07 -13.73
CA LEU A 468 22.14 -19.16 -14.85
C LEU A 468 23.23 -19.69 -15.79
N LYS A 469 24.34 -20.19 -15.22
CA LYS A 469 25.47 -20.76 -15.99
C LYS A 469 25.04 -21.97 -16.83
N GLU A 470 24.13 -22.77 -16.30
CA GLU A 470 23.59 -23.96 -16.97
C GLU A 470 22.40 -23.63 -17.88
N HIS A 471 22.05 -22.35 -18.04
CA HIS A 471 20.88 -21.88 -18.80
C HIS A 471 19.56 -22.53 -18.36
N HIS A 472 19.48 -22.94 -17.10
CA HIS A 472 18.24 -23.45 -16.53
C HIS A 472 17.23 -22.30 -16.39
N LEU A 473 17.64 -21.15 -15.80
CA LEU A 473 16.94 -19.87 -15.93
C LEU A 473 17.22 -19.28 -17.32
N ALA A 474 16.20 -18.68 -17.93
CA ALA A 474 16.37 -17.90 -19.15
C ALA A 474 17.26 -16.66 -18.92
N GLY A 475 17.13 -16.03 -17.75
CA GLY A 475 17.98 -14.93 -17.32
C GLY A 475 17.60 -14.39 -15.95
N ALA A 476 18.47 -13.55 -15.39
CA ALA A 476 18.19 -12.81 -14.16
C ALA A 476 18.58 -11.35 -14.28
N ALA A 477 17.84 -10.48 -13.57
CA ALA A 477 18.23 -9.09 -13.35
C ALA A 477 18.36 -8.82 -11.85
N ILE A 478 19.49 -8.26 -11.44
CA ILE A 478 19.87 -8.17 -10.04
C ILE A 478 20.28 -6.73 -9.74
N ASP A 479 19.56 -6.09 -8.83
CA ASP A 479 19.92 -4.77 -8.30
C ASP A 479 20.59 -4.89 -6.91
N THR A 480 20.32 -5.98 -6.18
CA THR A 480 20.79 -6.18 -4.81
C THR A 480 21.69 -7.42 -4.73
N TRP A 481 22.89 -7.24 -4.18
CA TRP A 481 23.97 -8.18 -4.29
C TRP A 481 24.40 -8.80 -2.96
N TYR A 482 25.37 -9.69 -3.01
CA TYR A 482 25.91 -10.44 -1.86
C TYR A 482 27.12 -9.72 -1.25
N GLN A 483 27.85 -8.96 -2.05
CA GLN A 483 29.01 -8.17 -1.62
C GLN A 483 28.80 -6.71 -2.02
N TYR A 484 29.20 -5.80 -1.12
CA TYR A 484 29.10 -4.36 -1.31
C TYR A 484 30.43 -3.69 -1.04
N PRO A 485 30.75 -2.57 -1.72
CA PRO A 485 31.95 -1.80 -1.45
C PRO A 485 31.95 -1.25 -0.03
N SER A 486 33.13 -1.10 0.54
CA SER A 486 33.37 -0.39 1.80
C SER A 486 34.06 0.96 1.55
N LEU A 487 34.24 1.76 2.61
CA LEU A 487 35.03 3.02 2.51
C LEU A 487 36.50 2.76 2.15
N GLU A 488 37.02 1.62 2.56
CA GLU A 488 38.43 1.21 2.35
C GLU A 488 38.63 0.51 1.00
N GLN A 489 37.61 -0.22 0.52
CA GLN A 489 37.63 -0.95 -0.74
C GLN A 489 36.40 -0.56 -1.58
N ARG A 490 36.61 0.42 -2.47
CA ARG A 490 35.52 0.94 -3.33
C ARG A 490 35.24 0.07 -4.55
N GLU A 491 36.26 -0.69 -5.01
CA GLU A 491 36.13 -1.61 -6.13
C GLU A 491 36.06 -3.05 -5.61
N VAL A 492 34.88 -3.65 -5.74
CA VAL A 492 34.61 -5.03 -5.34
C VAL A 492 33.62 -5.65 -6.31
N LEU A 493 33.85 -6.89 -6.69
CA LEU A 493 32.83 -7.65 -7.42
C LEU A 493 31.63 -7.93 -6.50
N PRO A 494 30.40 -7.85 -7.03
CA PRO A 494 29.20 -7.93 -6.20
C PRO A 494 28.90 -9.35 -5.67
N SER A 495 29.69 -10.34 -6.08
CA SER A 495 29.56 -11.75 -5.73
C SER A 495 30.93 -12.42 -5.73
N LYS A 496 31.05 -13.53 -5.01
CA LYS A 496 32.23 -14.44 -5.12
C LYS A 496 32.19 -15.31 -6.38
N TYR A 497 31.08 -15.32 -7.12
CA TYR A 497 30.93 -16.00 -8.40
C TYR A 497 30.93 -14.99 -9.55
N ASP A 498 31.40 -15.42 -10.72
CA ASP A 498 31.58 -14.62 -11.93
C ASP A 498 30.25 -14.30 -12.65
N PHE A 499 29.31 -13.64 -11.99
CA PHE A 499 28.05 -13.21 -12.61
C PHE A 499 28.28 -12.22 -13.77
N ASP A 500 29.34 -11.44 -13.70
CA ASP A 500 29.77 -10.47 -14.72
C ASP A 500 30.16 -11.13 -16.05
N LYS A 501 30.47 -12.42 -16.03
CA LYS A 501 30.80 -13.22 -17.23
C LYS A 501 29.57 -13.90 -17.86
N LEU A 502 28.42 -13.84 -17.23
CA LEU A 502 27.20 -14.46 -17.75
C LEU A 502 26.45 -13.51 -18.70
N GLU A 503 26.07 -14.02 -19.87
CA GLU A 503 25.37 -13.22 -20.89
C GLU A 503 23.87 -13.04 -20.60
N ASN A 504 23.30 -13.90 -19.78
CA ASN A 504 21.87 -13.88 -19.40
C ASN A 504 21.62 -13.15 -18.06
N VAL A 505 22.53 -12.23 -17.66
CA VAL A 505 22.40 -11.46 -16.42
C VAL A 505 22.45 -9.96 -16.72
N VAL A 506 21.47 -9.23 -16.20
CA VAL A 506 21.47 -7.76 -16.14
C VAL A 506 21.81 -7.33 -14.71
N MET A 507 22.84 -6.50 -14.57
CA MET A 507 23.39 -6.10 -13.28
C MET A 507 23.20 -4.60 -13.06
N SER A 508 22.68 -4.21 -11.90
CA SER A 508 22.64 -2.80 -11.45
C SER A 508 23.17 -2.67 -10.02
N PRO A 509 23.79 -1.54 -9.65
CA PRO A 509 24.55 -1.42 -8.42
C PRO A 509 23.71 -0.88 -7.24
N HIS A 510 22.54 -1.49 -6.97
CA HIS A 510 21.61 -1.13 -5.89
C HIS A 510 21.14 0.33 -5.97
N THR A 511 20.73 0.74 -7.16
CA THR A 511 20.32 2.13 -7.45
C THR A 511 18.82 2.30 -7.70
N ALA A 512 18.03 1.25 -7.56
CA ALA A 512 16.59 1.27 -7.84
C ALA A 512 15.81 2.39 -7.13
N GLY A 513 16.22 2.74 -5.92
CA GLY A 513 15.57 3.81 -5.14
C GLY A 513 16.25 5.17 -5.22
N TYR A 514 17.29 5.32 -6.03
CA TYR A 514 18.13 6.52 -6.07
C TYR A 514 17.77 7.41 -7.27
N THR A 515 16.72 8.21 -7.12
CA THR A 515 16.31 9.21 -8.10
C THR A 515 16.20 10.59 -7.44
N ASP A 516 16.25 11.66 -8.23
CA ASP A 516 16.12 13.04 -7.78
C ASP A 516 14.87 13.24 -6.92
N ARG A 517 13.71 12.84 -7.43
CA ARG A 517 12.44 12.96 -6.74
C ARG A 517 12.35 12.05 -5.50
N ALA A 518 12.84 10.83 -5.56
CA ALA A 518 12.79 9.90 -4.44
C ALA A 518 13.59 10.40 -3.23
N LEU A 519 14.74 11.05 -3.46
CA LEU A 519 15.55 11.65 -2.38
C LEU A 519 14.78 12.72 -1.63
N GLU A 520 14.13 13.65 -2.35
CA GLU A 520 13.32 14.70 -1.72
C GLU A 520 12.10 14.13 -0.99
N GLU A 521 11.40 13.18 -1.59
CA GLU A 521 10.23 12.52 -0.99
C GLU A 521 10.63 11.74 0.28
N ASN A 522 11.81 11.12 0.29
CA ASN A 522 12.36 10.46 1.46
C ASN A 522 12.61 11.45 2.60
N ILE A 523 13.27 12.58 2.33
CA ILE A 523 13.53 13.61 3.36
C ILE A 523 12.20 14.18 3.89
N LYS A 524 11.22 14.45 3.03
CA LYS A 524 9.88 14.90 3.45
C LYS A 524 9.19 13.88 4.36
N SER A 525 9.23 12.59 4.00
CA SER A 525 8.62 11.53 4.83
C SER A 525 9.31 11.38 6.19
N VAL A 526 10.64 11.55 6.23
CA VAL A 526 11.39 11.63 7.50
C VAL A 526 10.89 12.80 8.34
N PHE A 527 10.74 13.98 7.72
CA PHE A 527 10.27 15.18 8.42
C PHE A 527 8.84 15.02 8.94
N ASP A 528 7.94 14.39 8.19
CA ASP A 528 6.57 14.13 8.61
C ASP A 528 6.52 13.28 9.90
N ASN A 529 7.38 12.28 10.03
CA ASN A 529 7.50 11.49 11.27
C ASN A 529 8.08 12.33 12.43
N ILE A 530 9.05 13.21 12.16
CA ILE A 530 9.57 14.14 13.16
C ILE A 530 8.46 15.08 13.67
N VAL A 531 7.63 15.59 12.76
CA VAL A 531 6.47 16.45 13.10
C VAL A 531 5.48 15.69 13.99
N LYS A 532 5.21 14.42 13.71
CA LYS A 532 4.35 13.59 14.55
C LYS A 532 4.91 13.43 15.96
N ILE A 533 6.20 13.11 16.09
CA ILE A 533 6.88 13.06 17.40
C ILE A 533 6.87 14.41 18.11
N TYR A 534 7.04 15.51 17.36
CA TYR A 534 6.96 16.87 17.89
C TYR A 534 5.60 17.15 18.53
N TYR A 535 4.51 16.63 17.96
CA TYR A 535 3.16 16.77 18.50
C TYR A 535 2.73 15.64 19.46
N GLY A 536 3.59 14.67 19.76
CA GLY A 536 3.27 13.52 20.62
C GLY A 536 2.40 12.47 19.93
N GLU A 537 2.36 12.46 18.59
CA GLU A 537 1.63 11.50 17.79
C GLU A 537 2.53 10.30 17.43
N GLU A 538 1.91 9.14 17.13
CA GLU A 538 2.64 7.99 16.64
C GLU A 538 3.14 8.22 15.20
N PRO A 539 4.43 7.91 14.91
CA PRO A 539 4.99 8.03 13.58
C PRO A 539 4.44 6.94 12.64
N GLU A 540 4.53 7.17 11.33
CA GLU A 540 4.17 6.19 10.32
C GLU A 540 5.29 5.19 10.05
N SER A 541 4.95 4.06 9.42
CA SER A 541 5.89 3.00 9.03
C SER A 541 6.72 2.49 10.21
N ARG A 542 6.05 2.30 11.35
CA ARG A 542 6.66 1.71 12.54
C ARG A 542 7.07 0.27 12.23
N ILE A 543 8.30 -0.05 12.58
CA ILE A 543 8.86 -1.39 12.48
C ILE A 543 8.50 -2.16 13.74
N ASP A 544 8.05 -3.39 13.56
CA ASP A 544 7.87 -4.32 14.66
C ASP A 544 9.19 -5.11 14.87
N PRO A 545 9.90 -4.92 16.00
CA PRO A 545 11.16 -5.63 16.26
C PRO A 545 11.01 -7.15 16.34
N GLU A 546 9.81 -7.68 16.64
CA GLU A 546 9.56 -9.14 16.63
C GLU A 546 9.48 -9.68 15.21
N LEU A 547 8.97 -8.89 14.29
CA LEU A 547 8.78 -9.25 12.89
C LEU A 547 9.96 -8.85 12.00
N GLU A 548 10.90 -8.06 12.53
CA GLU A 548 12.11 -7.55 11.86
C GLU A 548 11.81 -6.65 10.63
N TYR A 549 10.62 -6.05 10.54
CA TYR A 549 10.27 -5.10 9.48
C TYR A 549 9.05 -4.23 9.82
#